data_a73dca231352f8acfeb047eedce359a0
#
_entry.id   a73dca231352f8acfeb047eedce359a0
#
_cell.length_a   1.000
_cell.length_b   1.000
_cell.length_c   1.000
_cell.angle_alpha   90.00
_cell.angle_beta   90.00
_cell.angle_gamma   90.00
#
_symmetry.space_group_name_H-M   'P 1'
#
loop_
_entity.id
_entity.type
_entity.pdbx_description
1 polymer ?
#
loop_
_entity_poly.entity_id
_entity_poly.type
_entity_poly.pdbx_seq_one_letter_code
_entity_poly.pdbx_strand_id
1 'polypeptide(L)'
;MSDRVKMPVFMIMQNTYIVNGKPGWSSSMITGLINGSKRYKGPLKFEISGKGDSLSCYAYATDSEGNTITGPAITMAMAKAEGWIDKNGSKWKTMPEVMIRYRAASFFGRLYCSDILYGLYSRDELIEMPSDSFQVVESDKDQANSIPLDFEDFSAPEPVAEIQEDHQMSLTDEDDDIPPELR
;
A
#
# COMPACT_ATOMS: atom_id res chain seq x y z
N MET A 1 4.22 -2.04 8.61
CA MET A 1 3.81 -1.50 7.28
C MET A 1 3.11 -0.14 7.43
N SER A 2 2.16 0.01 8.32
CA SER A 2 1.43 1.28 8.57
C SER A 2 2.35 2.49 8.78
N ASP A 3 3.38 2.35 9.61
CA ASP A 3 4.30 3.47 9.94
C ASP A 3 5.13 3.94 8.75
N ARG A 4 5.50 3.04 7.86
CA ARG A 4 6.25 3.38 6.64
C ARG A 4 5.39 4.03 5.57
N VAL A 5 4.14 3.58 5.44
CA VAL A 5 3.17 4.10 4.46
C VAL A 5 2.49 5.37 4.98
N LYS A 6 2.63 5.68 6.28
CA LYS A 6 1.92 6.78 6.96
C LYS A 6 0.41 6.75 6.73
N MET A 7 -0.15 5.57 6.69
CA MET A 7 -1.59 5.33 6.51
C MET A 7 -2.16 4.58 7.71
N PRO A 8 -3.41 4.85 8.11
CA PRO A 8 -4.12 4.04 9.10
C PRO A 8 -4.20 2.57 8.67
N VAL A 9 -4.02 1.67 9.63
CA VAL A 9 -4.07 0.21 9.37
C VAL A 9 -5.35 -0.20 8.64
N PHE A 10 -6.48 0.38 9.04
CA PHE A 10 -7.77 0.11 8.42
C PHE A 10 -7.80 0.43 6.92
N MET A 11 -7.20 1.54 6.49
CA MET A 11 -7.10 1.90 5.08
C MET A 11 -6.23 0.92 4.29
N ILE A 12 -5.15 0.42 4.90
CA ILE A 12 -4.30 -0.62 4.30
C ILE A 12 -5.11 -1.90 4.13
N MET A 13 -5.83 -2.34 5.16
CA MET A 13 -6.66 -3.55 5.11
C MET A 13 -7.74 -3.48 4.04
N GLN A 14 -8.42 -2.35 3.88
CA GLN A 14 -9.45 -2.16 2.85
C GLN A 14 -8.92 -2.21 1.42
N ASN A 15 -7.64 -1.89 1.21
CA ASN A 15 -7.01 -1.80 -0.09
C ASN A 15 -6.08 -2.97 -0.41
N THR A 16 -5.94 -3.93 0.52
CA THR A 16 -5.15 -5.14 0.33
C THR A 16 -6.07 -6.31 0.02
N TYR A 17 -5.75 -7.05 -1.02
CA TYR A 17 -6.46 -8.25 -1.45
C TYR A 17 -5.52 -9.45 -1.38
N ILE A 18 -6.03 -10.58 -0.98
CA ILE A 18 -5.31 -11.86 -1.05
C ILE A 18 -5.84 -12.62 -2.26
N VAL A 19 -4.97 -12.89 -3.23
CA VAL A 19 -5.28 -13.65 -4.43
C VAL A 19 -4.28 -14.81 -4.51
N ASN A 20 -4.77 -16.04 -4.52
CA ASN A 20 -3.92 -17.24 -4.53
C ASN A 20 -2.82 -17.21 -3.44
N GLY A 21 -3.18 -16.77 -2.22
CA GLY A 21 -2.25 -16.68 -1.09
C GLY A 21 -1.28 -15.50 -1.12
N LYS A 22 -1.27 -14.69 -2.19
CA LYS A 22 -0.40 -13.49 -2.29
C LYS A 22 -1.16 -12.20 -2.00
N PRO A 23 -0.58 -11.30 -1.20
CA PRO A 23 -1.15 -9.98 -1.02
C PRO A 23 -0.91 -9.10 -2.25
N GLY A 24 -1.90 -8.29 -2.57
CA GLY A 24 -1.82 -7.29 -3.65
C GLY A 24 -2.62 -6.06 -3.33
N TRP A 25 -2.24 -4.94 -3.93
CA TRP A 25 -2.94 -3.68 -3.80
C TRP A 25 -4.17 -3.59 -4.72
N SER A 26 -5.16 -2.81 -4.32
CA SER A 26 -6.15 -2.33 -5.29
C SER A 26 -5.47 -1.44 -6.33
N SER A 27 -5.96 -1.44 -7.58
CA SER A 27 -5.37 -0.60 -8.63
C SER A 27 -5.46 0.89 -8.31
N SER A 28 -6.51 1.31 -7.59
CA SER A 28 -6.67 2.67 -7.05
C SER A 28 -5.63 2.99 -5.98
N MET A 29 -5.29 2.03 -5.12
CA MET A 29 -4.26 2.20 -4.09
C MET A 29 -2.88 2.43 -4.69
N ILE A 30 -2.53 1.72 -5.77
CA ILE A 30 -1.27 1.94 -6.49
C ILE A 30 -1.15 3.40 -6.94
N THR A 31 -2.18 3.91 -7.62
CA THR A 31 -2.21 5.31 -8.05
C THR A 31 -2.16 6.27 -6.87
N GLY A 32 -2.88 5.96 -5.78
CA GLY A 32 -2.87 6.74 -4.55
C GLY A 32 -1.50 6.81 -3.88
N LEU A 33 -0.78 5.69 -3.80
CA LEU A 33 0.57 5.62 -3.24
C LEU A 33 1.57 6.43 -4.07
N ILE A 34 1.50 6.32 -5.41
CA ILE A 34 2.36 7.11 -6.31
C ILE A 34 2.09 8.60 -6.12
N ASN A 35 0.84 9.03 -6.13
CA ASN A 35 0.44 10.43 -5.97
C ASN A 35 0.78 10.97 -4.57
N GLY A 36 0.63 10.16 -3.53
CA GLY A 36 0.92 10.52 -2.14
C GLY A 36 2.40 10.57 -1.80
N SER A 37 3.27 9.99 -2.63
CA SER A 37 4.71 9.88 -2.38
C SER A 37 5.46 11.21 -2.40
N LYS A 38 4.87 12.25 -2.98
CA LYS A 38 5.49 13.58 -3.23
C LYS A 38 6.77 13.51 -4.08
N ARG A 39 7.04 12.38 -4.73
CA ARG A 39 8.19 12.20 -5.64
C ARG A 39 8.02 13.01 -6.91
N TYR A 40 6.77 13.22 -7.31
CA TYR A 40 6.41 13.88 -8.56
C TYR A 40 5.71 15.22 -8.31
N LYS A 41 5.87 16.15 -9.23
CA LYS A 41 5.13 17.42 -9.27
C LYS A 41 3.72 17.17 -9.82
N GLY A 42 2.77 16.90 -8.94
CA GLY A 42 1.39 16.63 -9.31
C GLY A 42 1.07 15.12 -9.45
N PRO A 43 -0.16 14.81 -9.85
CA PRO A 43 -0.64 13.44 -9.95
C PRO A 43 -0.08 12.70 -11.17
N LEU A 44 -0.08 11.38 -11.10
CA LEU A 44 0.14 10.51 -12.24
C LEU A 44 -0.88 10.83 -13.33
N LYS A 45 -0.41 11.04 -14.55
CA LYS A 45 -1.21 11.37 -15.73
C LYS A 45 -1.21 10.22 -16.72
N PHE A 46 -2.21 10.21 -17.58
CA PHE A 46 -2.41 9.14 -18.56
C PHE A 46 -2.62 9.75 -19.93
N GLU A 47 -1.90 9.23 -20.92
CA GLU A 47 -2.12 9.54 -22.33
C GLU A 47 -2.79 8.32 -22.97
N ILE A 48 -3.93 8.56 -23.58
CA ILE A 48 -4.72 7.54 -24.28
C ILE A 48 -4.78 7.87 -25.75
N SER A 49 -4.55 6.89 -26.57
CA SER A 49 -4.67 6.99 -28.04
C SER A 49 -5.40 5.78 -28.61
N GLY A 50 -5.95 5.96 -29.80
CA GLY A 50 -6.72 4.92 -30.49
C GLY A 50 -8.09 4.62 -29.88
N LYS A 51 -8.78 3.64 -30.43
CA LYS A 51 -10.09 3.13 -29.95
C LYS A 51 -10.20 1.63 -30.28
N GLY A 52 -11.02 0.92 -29.51
CA GLY A 52 -11.23 -0.52 -29.73
C GLY A 52 -9.90 -1.28 -29.68
N ASP A 53 -9.59 -2.02 -30.73
CA ASP A 53 -8.37 -2.85 -30.82
C ASP A 53 -7.07 -2.03 -30.91
N SER A 54 -7.14 -0.76 -31.37
CA SER A 54 -6.00 0.14 -31.42
C SER A 54 -5.81 0.97 -30.16
N LEU A 55 -6.64 0.76 -29.13
CA LEU A 55 -6.55 1.48 -27.87
C LEU A 55 -5.19 1.23 -27.20
N SER A 56 -4.52 2.30 -26.83
CA SER A 56 -3.22 2.31 -26.16
C SER A 56 -3.21 3.36 -25.05
N CYS A 57 -2.48 3.08 -23.99
CA CYS A 57 -2.33 4.01 -22.87
C CYS A 57 -0.95 3.87 -22.25
N TYR A 58 -0.34 4.99 -21.87
CA TYR A 58 0.79 5.02 -20.97
C TYR A 58 0.55 5.99 -19.81
N ALA A 59 1.19 5.73 -18.70
CA ALA A 59 1.19 6.61 -17.55
C ALA A 59 2.47 7.44 -17.56
N TYR A 60 2.40 8.71 -17.14
CA TYR A 60 3.55 9.57 -17.00
C TYR A 60 3.41 10.51 -15.80
N ALA A 61 4.56 10.98 -15.30
CA ALA A 61 4.63 11.93 -14.21
C ALA A 61 5.82 12.89 -14.41
N THR A 62 5.76 14.06 -13.80
CA THR A 62 6.85 15.03 -13.83
C THR A 62 7.62 14.96 -12.51
N ASP A 63 8.94 14.77 -12.56
CA ASP A 63 9.78 14.70 -11.37
C ASP A 63 10.02 16.08 -10.72
N SER A 64 10.80 16.11 -9.64
CA SER A 64 11.16 17.36 -8.95
C SER A 64 12.03 18.30 -9.77
N GLU A 65 12.73 17.80 -10.79
CA GLU A 65 13.58 18.59 -11.68
C GLU A 65 12.80 19.17 -12.87
N GLY A 66 11.60 18.63 -13.14
CA GLY A 66 10.75 19.03 -14.26
C GLY A 66 10.82 18.11 -15.47
N ASN A 67 11.54 16.98 -15.36
CA ASN A 67 11.61 15.99 -16.41
C ASN A 67 10.33 15.14 -16.42
N THR A 68 9.89 14.74 -17.61
CA THR A 68 8.76 13.82 -17.75
C THR A 68 9.26 12.38 -17.75
N ILE A 69 8.84 11.62 -16.77
CA ILE A 69 9.07 10.18 -16.69
C ILE A 69 7.86 9.47 -17.28
N THR A 70 8.08 8.64 -18.30
CA THR A 70 7.01 7.93 -19.01
C THR A 70 7.13 6.44 -18.81
N GLY A 71 6.03 5.81 -18.43
CA GLY A 71 5.91 4.36 -18.32
C GLY A 71 5.74 3.68 -19.68
N PRO A 72 5.76 2.35 -19.71
CA PRO A 72 5.55 1.59 -20.95
C PRO A 72 4.12 1.79 -21.48
N ALA A 73 3.98 1.79 -22.79
CA ALA A 73 2.68 1.81 -23.43
C ALA A 73 2.00 0.42 -23.27
N ILE A 74 0.80 0.42 -22.75
CA ILE A 74 -0.08 -0.74 -22.67
C ILE A 74 -1.04 -0.69 -23.85
N THR A 75 -1.23 -1.80 -24.55
CA THR A 75 -2.08 -1.87 -25.73
C THR A 75 -3.12 -2.98 -25.60
N MET A 76 -4.20 -2.87 -26.36
CA MET A 76 -5.19 -3.97 -26.47
C MET A 76 -4.57 -5.21 -27.10
N ALA A 77 -3.57 -5.06 -27.96
CA ALA A 77 -2.83 -6.20 -28.52
C ALA A 77 -2.10 -6.98 -27.41
N MET A 78 -1.45 -6.28 -26.46
CA MET A 78 -0.86 -6.91 -25.27
C MET A 78 -1.94 -7.61 -24.44
N ALA A 79 -3.08 -6.95 -24.18
CA ALA A 79 -4.16 -7.51 -23.38
C ALA A 79 -4.73 -8.81 -24.00
N LYS A 80 -4.76 -8.90 -25.33
CA LYS A 80 -5.13 -10.12 -26.06
C LYS A 80 -4.05 -11.20 -25.96
N ALA A 81 -2.79 -10.84 -26.23
CA ALA A 81 -1.67 -11.78 -26.20
C ALA A 81 -1.46 -12.41 -24.81
N GLU A 82 -1.62 -11.63 -23.76
CA GLU A 82 -1.51 -12.06 -22.35
C GLU A 82 -2.80 -12.73 -21.83
N GLY A 83 -3.86 -12.81 -22.64
CA GLY A 83 -5.12 -13.43 -22.24
C GLY A 83 -5.92 -12.66 -21.18
N TRP A 84 -5.62 -11.38 -20.94
CA TRP A 84 -6.33 -10.60 -19.92
C TRP A 84 -7.80 -10.39 -20.26
N ILE A 85 -8.12 -10.33 -21.56
CA ILE A 85 -9.48 -10.12 -22.06
C ILE A 85 -10.36 -11.35 -21.87
N ASP A 86 -9.80 -12.53 -21.96
CA ASP A 86 -10.56 -13.79 -22.06
C ASP A 86 -10.83 -14.44 -20.70
N LYS A 87 -10.28 -13.90 -19.63
CA LYS A 87 -10.55 -14.41 -18.29
C LYS A 87 -12.01 -14.18 -17.88
N ASN A 88 -12.55 -15.16 -17.15
CA ASN A 88 -13.91 -15.07 -16.65
C ASN A 88 -14.08 -13.82 -15.76
N GLY A 89 -15.13 -13.03 -16.05
CA GLY A 89 -15.40 -11.77 -15.33
C GLY A 89 -14.45 -10.62 -15.68
N SER A 90 -13.65 -10.76 -16.73
CA SER A 90 -12.71 -9.71 -17.17
C SER A 90 -13.41 -8.40 -17.51
N LYS A 91 -12.99 -7.32 -16.89
CA LYS A 91 -13.47 -5.96 -17.17
C LYS A 91 -12.86 -5.32 -18.41
N TRP A 92 -11.86 -5.97 -19.02
CA TRP A 92 -11.27 -5.53 -20.27
C TRP A 92 -12.26 -5.47 -21.45
N LYS A 93 -13.33 -6.31 -21.41
CA LYS A 93 -14.39 -6.30 -22.42
C LYS A 93 -15.40 -5.17 -22.22
N THR A 94 -15.70 -4.83 -20.96
CA THR A 94 -16.76 -3.89 -20.62
C THR A 94 -16.27 -2.49 -20.30
N MET A 95 -15.04 -2.36 -19.80
CA MET A 95 -14.43 -1.09 -19.39
C MET A 95 -12.94 -1.02 -19.81
N PRO A 96 -12.62 -1.18 -21.10
CA PRO A 96 -11.22 -1.28 -21.56
C PRO A 96 -10.40 -0.01 -21.22
N GLU A 97 -10.99 1.17 -21.32
CA GLU A 97 -10.30 2.43 -21.00
C GLU A 97 -9.94 2.58 -19.52
N VAL A 98 -10.69 1.98 -18.62
CA VAL A 98 -10.37 1.97 -17.19
C VAL A 98 -9.27 0.96 -16.91
N MET A 99 -9.41 -0.25 -17.46
CA MET A 99 -8.44 -1.33 -17.24
C MET A 99 -7.06 -0.99 -17.80
N ILE A 100 -7.02 -0.36 -18.97
CA ILE A 100 -5.73 0.02 -19.58
C ILE A 100 -4.99 1.10 -18.75
N ARG A 101 -5.73 2.05 -18.14
CA ARG A 101 -5.14 3.03 -17.21
C ARG A 101 -4.61 2.36 -15.94
N TYR A 102 -5.38 1.44 -15.36
CA TYR A 102 -4.93 0.70 -14.18
C TYR A 102 -3.66 -0.11 -14.46
N ARG A 103 -3.60 -0.76 -15.62
CA ARG A 103 -2.42 -1.51 -16.02
C ARG A 103 -1.21 -0.58 -16.28
N ALA A 104 -1.42 0.56 -16.93
CA ALA A 104 -0.38 1.55 -17.14
C ALA A 104 0.15 2.11 -15.81
N ALA A 105 -0.73 2.38 -14.82
CA ALA A 105 -0.33 2.81 -13.49
C ALA A 105 0.47 1.74 -12.75
N SER A 106 0.06 0.47 -12.81
CA SER A 106 0.77 -0.64 -12.18
C SER A 106 2.17 -0.81 -12.75
N PHE A 107 2.32 -0.75 -14.07
CA PHE A 107 3.63 -0.88 -14.71
C PHE A 107 4.53 0.32 -14.43
N PHE A 108 3.99 1.53 -14.48
CA PHE A 108 4.71 2.73 -14.06
C PHE A 108 5.21 2.60 -12.62
N GLY A 109 4.31 2.20 -11.70
CA GLY A 109 4.62 2.06 -10.29
C GLY A 109 5.71 1.02 -10.02
N ARG A 110 5.67 -0.13 -10.70
CA ARG A 110 6.69 -1.17 -10.52
C ARG A 110 8.07 -0.78 -11.06
N LEU A 111 8.12 -0.01 -12.13
CA LEU A 111 9.38 0.42 -12.73
C LEU A 111 10.03 1.58 -11.98
N TYR A 112 9.23 2.56 -11.53
CA TYR A 112 9.75 3.81 -10.99
C TYR A 112 9.45 4.06 -9.51
N CYS A 113 8.58 3.24 -8.91
CA CYS A 113 8.07 3.42 -7.54
C CYS A 113 7.98 2.09 -6.77
N SER A 114 8.81 1.10 -7.10
CA SER A 114 8.77 -0.23 -6.47
C SER A 114 8.96 -0.20 -4.96
N ASP A 115 9.76 0.75 -4.47
CA ASP A 115 9.98 1.03 -3.05
C ASP A 115 8.69 1.48 -2.33
N ILE A 116 7.83 2.26 -3.00
CA ILE A 116 6.56 2.75 -2.49
C ILE A 116 5.50 1.65 -2.52
N LEU A 117 5.54 0.80 -3.54
CA LEU A 117 4.60 -0.31 -3.70
C LEU A 117 4.98 -1.54 -2.87
N TYR A 118 6.17 -1.53 -2.23
CA TYR A 118 6.69 -2.66 -1.41
C TYR A 118 6.76 -3.97 -2.18
N GLY A 119 6.98 -3.92 -3.49
CA GLY A 119 7.04 -5.08 -4.36
C GLY A 119 5.70 -5.79 -4.58
N LEU A 120 4.60 -5.24 -4.10
CA LEU A 120 3.28 -5.84 -4.27
C LEU A 120 2.70 -5.54 -5.66
N TYR A 121 2.05 -6.56 -6.22
CA TYR A 121 1.31 -6.45 -7.47
C TYR A 121 -0.07 -5.81 -7.24
N SER A 122 -0.71 -5.40 -8.32
CA SER A 122 -2.14 -5.08 -8.25
C SER A 122 -2.96 -6.37 -8.13
N ARG A 123 -4.16 -6.25 -7.53
CA ARG A 123 -5.12 -7.35 -7.48
C ARG A 123 -5.39 -7.94 -8.88
N ASP A 124 -5.55 -7.08 -9.88
CA ASP A 124 -5.87 -7.50 -11.25
C ASP A 124 -4.71 -8.27 -11.87
N GLU A 125 -3.46 -7.88 -11.61
CA GLU A 125 -2.27 -8.63 -12.03
C GLU A 125 -2.21 -10.00 -11.36
N LEU A 126 -2.49 -10.08 -10.05
CA LEU A 126 -2.49 -11.37 -9.35
C LEU A 126 -3.56 -12.34 -9.87
N ILE A 127 -4.73 -11.84 -10.24
CA ILE A 127 -5.80 -12.65 -10.86
C ILE A 127 -5.36 -13.17 -12.23
N GLU A 128 -4.54 -12.42 -12.93
CA GLU A 128 -4.07 -12.75 -14.29
C GLU A 128 -2.86 -13.70 -14.30
N MET A 129 -2.12 -13.80 -13.18
CA MET A 129 -1.02 -14.74 -13.06
C MET A 129 -1.53 -16.19 -13.06
N PRO A 130 -0.78 -17.14 -13.66
CA PRO A 130 -1.09 -18.56 -13.58
C PRO A 130 -1.12 -19.01 -12.12
N SER A 131 -2.12 -19.80 -11.74
CA SER A 131 -2.26 -20.35 -10.38
C SER A 131 -1.11 -21.30 -9.98
N ASP A 132 -0.49 -21.95 -10.96
CA ASP A 132 0.59 -22.92 -10.72
C ASP A 132 1.92 -22.28 -10.29
N SER A 133 2.03 -20.95 -10.33
CA SER A 133 3.21 -20.23 -9.83
C SER A 133 3.28 -20.16 -8.30
N PHE A 134 2.31 -20.76 -7.58
CA PHE A 134 2.22 -20.71 -6.13
C PHE A 134 2.13 -22.11 -5.55
N GLN A 135 3.24 -22.62 -5.08
CA GLN A 135 3.19 -23.69 -4.09
C GLN A 135 2.71 -23.06 -2.78
N VAL A 136 1.47 -23.35 -2.41
CA VAL A 136 1.06 -23.19 -1.02
C VAL A 136 1.94 -24.17 -0.26
N VAL A 137 2.96 -23.69 0.42
CA VAL A 137 3.58 -24.47 1.48
C VAL A 137 2.46 -24.62 2.49
N GLU A 138 1.83 -25.78 2.51
CA GLU A 138 1.00 -26.20 3.65
C GLU A 138 1.93 -26.23 4.84
N SER A 139 2.15 -25.07 5.43
CA SER A 139 2.79 -24.99 6.73
C SER A 139 1.82 -25.64 7.69
N ASP A 140 2.27 -26.68 8.32
CA ASP A 140 1.77 -27.41 9.48
C ASP A 140 0.63 -26.72 10.26
N LYS A 141 -0.52 -26.49 9.62
CA LYS A 141 -1.73 -26.02 10.28
C LYS A 141 -2.22 -27.03 11.32
N ASP A 142 -1.86 -28.29 11.13
CA ASP A 142 -2.22 -29.36 12.04
C ASP A 142 -1.38 -29.37 13.33
N GLN A 143 -0.26 -28.65 13.36
CA GLN A 143 0.57 -28.53 14.56
C GLN A 143 0.47 -27.18 15.28
N ALA A 144 0.03 -26.14 14.60
CA ALA A 144 0.02 -24.78 15.16
C ALA A 144 -1.01 -24.53 16.28
N ASN A 145 -1.97 -25.45 16.49
CA ASN A 145 -3.02 -25.34 17.51
C ASN A 145 -3.23 -26.62 18.34
N SER A 146 -2.25 -27.51 18.38
CA SER A 146 -2.35 -28.75 19.14
C SER A 146 -1.97 -28.63 20.63
N ILE A 147 -1.42 -27.48 21.03
CA ILE A 147 -1.16 -27.19 22.46
C ILE A 147 -2.35 -26.38 22.97
N PRO A 148 -3.19 -26.94 23.84
CA PRO A 148 -4.22 -26.15 24.49
C PRO A 148 -3.55 -25.03 25.28
N LEU A 149 -3.99 -23.79 25.06
CA LEU A 149 -3.58 -22.67 25.88
C LEU A 149 -4.16 -22.89 27.29
N ASP A 150 -3.28 -23.25 28.22
CA ASP A 150 -3.63 -23.30 29.63
C ASP A 150 -3.61 -21.88 30.17
N PHE A 151 -4.81 -21.36 30.47
CA PHE A 151 -4.96 -20.00 30.98
C PHE A 151 -4.61 -19.90 32.48
N GLU A 152 -4.28 -20.98 33.14
CA GLU A 152 -3.89 -20.97 34.56
C GLU A 152 -2.48 -20.42 34.78
N ASP A 153 -1.64 -20.38 33.73
CA ASP A 153 -0.28 -19.79 33.78
C ASP A 153 -0.25 -18.25 33.66
N PHE A 154 -1.39 -17.62 33.41
CA PHE A 154 -1.52 -16.16 33.47
C PHE A 154 -2.00 -15.73 34.86
N SER A 155 -1.21 -16.01 35.88
CA SER A 155 -1.41 -15.33 37.17
C SER A 155 -1.23 -13.83 36.93
N ALA A 156 -2.27 -13.06 37.30
CA ALA A 156 -2.19 -11.60 37.23
C ALA A 156 -0.94 -11.13 37.99
N PRO A 157 -0.19 -10.16 37.47
CA PRO A 157 0.94 -9.61 38.21
C PRO A 157 0.44 -9.13 39.57
N GLU A 158 1.17 -9.50 40.63
CA GLU A 158 0.88 -9.05 41.99
C GLU A 158 0.75 -7.51 41.99
N PRO A 159 -0.22 -6.95 42.72
CA PRO A 159 -0.36 -5.50 42.79
C PRO A 159 0.95 -4.91 43.35
N VAL A 160 1.57 -4.08 42.54
CA VAL A 160 2.78 -3.33 42.92
C VAL A 160 2.39 -2.51 44.13
N ALA A 161 3.11 -2.69 45.23
CA ALA A 161 2.90 -1.94 46.47
C ALA A 161 2.87 -0.43 46.19
N GLU A 162 1.84 0.24 46.72
CA GLU A 162 1.69 1.69 46.67
C GLU A 162 2.98 2.35 47.14
N ILE A 163 3.63 3.09 46.25
CA ILE A 163 4.69 4.01 46.61
C ILE A 163 3.98 5.16 47.32
N GLN A 164 4.17 5.26 48.63
CA GLN A 164 3.73 6.39 49.42
C GLN A 164 4.46 7.64 48.88
N GLU A 165 3.71 8.52 48.26
CA GLU A 165 4.16 9.88 47.93
C GLU A 165 4.25 10.70 49.23
N ASP A 166 5.42 10.71 49.82
CA ASP A 166 5.77 11.65 50.88
C ASP A 166 6.77 12.67 50.34
N HIS A 167 6.25 13.65 49.61
CA HIS A 167 6.97 14.90 49.36
C HIS A 167 5.98 16.04 49.23
N GLN A 168 5.64 16.61 50.42
CA GLN A 168 5.17 17.97 50.50
C GLN A 168 6.32 18.90 50.09
N MET A 169 6.33 19.34 48.82
CA MET A 169 7.10 20.52 48.45
C MET A 169 6.27 21.76 48.71
N SER A 170 6.68 22.48 49.74
CA SER A 170 6.20 23.81 50.02
C SER A 170 6.57 24.76 48.87
N LEU A 171 5.57 25.36 48.29
CA LEU A 171 5.72 26.53 47.42
C LEU A 171 6.20 27.70 48.29
N THR A 172 7.45 28.05 48.17
CA THR A 172 7.94 29.37 48.56
C THR A 172 7.92 30.26 47.33
N ASP A 173 7.14 31.33 47.45
CA ASP A 173 7.15 32.45 46.51
C ASP A 173 8.54 33.08 46.51
N GLU A 174 9.23 33.01 45.38
CA GLU A 174 10.33 33.91 45.04
C GLU A 174 10.03 34.51 43.64
N ASP A 175 9.17 35.53 43.64
CA ASP A 175 9.22 36.65 42.71
C ASP A 175 10.46 37.45 43.06
N ASP A 176 11.49 37.42 42.19
CA ASP A 176 12.45 38.50 41.96
C ASP A 176 13.65 37.93 41.22
N ASP A 177 13.62 38.01 39.87
CA ASP A 177 14.82 38.28 39.05
C ASP A 177 14.43 38.30 37.55
N ILE A 178 13.76 39.39 37.16
CA ILE A 178 13.67 39.74 35.74
C ILE A 178 14.65 40.91 35.50
N PRO A 179 15.68 40.74 34.66
CA PRO A 179 16.61 41.80 34.32
C PRO A 179 15.91 42.98 33.62
N PRO A 180 16.32 44.23 33.88
CA PRO A 180 15.60 45.45 33.45
C PRO A 180 15.66 45.75 31.93
N GLU A 181 16.21 44.88 31.09
CA GLU A 181 16.37 45.11 29.65
C GLU A 181 15.22 44.56 28.81
N LEU A 182 14.18 44.02 29.42
CA LEU A 182 13.02 43.47 28.69
C LEU A 182 11.68 44.00 29.23
N ARG A 183 11.65 45.28 29.63
CA ARG A 183 10.41 46.02 29.88
C ARG A 183 10.06 46.93 28.73
#